data_aa9b8fa9391d5c84b0fdad8f71bd194c
#
_entry.id   aa9b8fa9391d5c84b0fdad8f71bd194c
#
_cell.length_a   1.000
_cell.length_b   1.000
_cell.length_c   1.000
_cell.angle_alpha   90.00
_cell.angle_beta   90.00
_cell.angle_gamma   90.00
#
_symmetry.space_group_name_H-M   'P 1'
#
loop_
_entity.id
_entity.type
_entity.pdbx_description
1 polymer ?
#
loop_
_entity_poly.entity_id
_entity_poly.type
_entity_poly.pdbx_seq_one_letter_code
_entity_poly.pdbx_strand_id
1 'polypeptide(L)'
;TGVLTHSLLFWRSFAHLIGGMGVLVFALAIMNNSKNGHHEVMRAEVPGPVFGKVVAKLKNTAQILYIIYLTMFVIFAVILWLCGMPIFDSIITAMGGAGTGGFAVYNDSIAHYHSDLITYVVTVGTLLFGVNFNLYFYILLRKIKFFFQDEELRTYFAIVAISTGLIFLNIFGIYHSLADSFKYSFFEVSTIITTTGFGLTDITKWPLFSQYILLLLMFIGGSAGSTAGGFKVIRAMIIAKIARNQTLASLYPNRILSLHINGSVLDKETQHSVLKYLAVYVLIILSLVTILSLDNQNFLIVTSAAASTFNNIGPLLGTTDSFAIFSPLSKLIMGFAMIAGRLEIYPLLLLFLPKTWSKT
;
A
#
# COMPACT_ATOMS: atom_id res chain seq x y z
N THR A 1 9.12 -8.73 18.53
CA THR A 1 7.79 -9.33 18.75
C THR A 1 7.81 -10.34 19.89
N GLY A 2 8.75 -11.26 19.96
CA GLY A 2 8.84 -12.34 20.96
C GLY A 2 8.94 -11.93 22.44
N VAL A 3 9.10 -10.64 22.74
CA VAL A 3 9.14 -10.10 24.12
C VAL A 3 7.81 -9.49 24.53
N LEU A 4 6.87 -9.30 23.58
CA LEU A 4 5.59 -8.65 23.85
C LEU A 4 4.57 -9.65 24.40
N THR A 5 3.77 -9.21 25.39
CA THR A 5 2.63 -9.99 25.90
C THR A 5 1.54 -10.10 24.84
N HIS A 6 0.67 -11.10 24.94
CA HIS A 6 -0.47 -11.30 24.03
C HIS A 6 -1.38 -10.06 23.96
N SER A 7 -1.57 -9.35 25.07
CA SER A 7 -2.37 -8.12 25.13
C SER A 7 -1.76 -6.99 24.29
N LEU A 8 -0.43 -6.82 24.32
CA LEU A 8 0.26 -5.81 23.53
C LEU A 8 0.29 -6.18 22.03
N LEU A 9 0.45 -7.46 21.71
CA LEU A 9 0.34 -7.96 20.34
C LEU A 9 -1.04 -7.69 19.76
N PHE A 10 -2.09 -7.99 20.54
CA PHE A 10 -3.48 -7.71 20.14
C PHE A 10 -3.70 -6.21 19.94
N TRP A 11 -3.31 -5.38 20.90
CA TRP A 11 -3.49 -3.92 20.82
C TRP A 11 -2.81 -3.33 19.59
N ARG A 12 -1.57 -3.73 19.33
CA ARG A 12 -0.81 -3.28 18.15
C ARG A 12 -1.54 -3.62 16.84
N SER A 13 -1.99 -4.88 16.69
CA SER A 13 -2.65 -5.33 15.47
C SER A 13 -4.07 -4.76 15.34
N PHE A 14 -4.77 -4.57 16.45
CA PHE A 14 -6.08 -3.90 16.48
C PHE A 14 -5.98 -2.43 16.06
N ALA A 15 -4.94 -1.70 16.52
CA ALA A 15 -4.67 -0.35 16.05
C ALA A 15 -4.45 -0.31 14.53
N HIS A 16 -3.77 -1.33 13.95
CA HIS A 16 -3.65 -1.47 12.50
C HIS A 16 -4.97 -1.73 11.80
N LEU A 17 -5.81 -2.61 12.35
CA LEU A 17 -7.13 -2.88 11.78
C LEU A 17 -7.97 -1.60 11.67
N ILE A 18 -8.00 -0.79 12.74
CA ILE A 18 -8.73 0.49 12.74
C ILE A 18 -8.08 1.49 11.78
N GLY A 19 -6.75 1.59 11.78
CA GLY A 19 -5.98 2.49 10.92
C GLY A 19 -6.02 2.14 9.44
N GLY A 20 -6.28 0.88 9.08
CA GLY A 20 -6.28 0.41 7.70
C GLY A 20 -7.31 1.11 6.82
N MET A 21 -8.56 1.24 7.28
CA MET A 21 -9.61 1.99 6.57
C MET A 21 -9.65 3.48 6.93
N GLY A 22 -8.71 3.94 7.76
CA GLY A 22 -8.65 5.32 8.23
C GLY A 22 -9.61 5.61 9.40
N VAL A 23 -9.05 6.18 10.47
CA VAL A 23 -9.82 6.57 11.66
C VAL A 23 -10.91 7.58 11.31
N LEU A 24 -10.66 8.47 10.32
CA LEU A 24 -11.63 9.48 9.90
C LEU A 24 -12.81 8.86 9.12
N VAL A 25 -12.58 7.83 8.30
CA VAL A 25 -13.66 7.10 7.65
C VAL A 25 -14.52 6.38 8.68
N PHE A 26 -13.90 5.80 9.72
CA PHE A 26 -14.60 5.22 10.86
C PHE A 26 -15.43 6.26 11.63
N ALA A 27 -14.85 7.41 11.93
CA ALA A 27 -15.56 8.52 12.57
C ALA A 27 -16.76 8.99 11.74
N LEU A 28 -16.59 9.14 10.40
CA LEU A 28 -17.69 9.51 9.49
C LEU A 28 -18.81 8.45 9.46
N ALA A 29 -18.48 7.18 9.57
CA ALA A 29 -19.48 6.10 9.61
C ALA A 29 -20.36 6.15 10.86
N ILE A 30 -19.81 6.63 12.00
CA ILE A 30 -20.50 6.71 13.29
C ILE A 30 -21.20 8.06 13.51
N MET A 31 -20.59 9.17 13.08
CA MET A 31 -21.10 10.53 13.34
C MET A 31 -22.46 10.78 12.70
N ASN A 32 -23.32 11.52 13.40
CA ASN A 32 -24.62 11.95 12.89
C ASN A 32 -24.47 13.08 11.83
N ASN A 33 -25.40 13.11 10.86
CA ASN A 33 -25.44 14.05 9.74
C ASN A 33 -25.30 15.52 10.19
N SER A 34 -24.12 16.08 10.25
CA SER A 34 -23.91 17.53 10.19
C SER A 34 -23.58 17.95 8.76
N LYS A 35 -24.20 19.05 8.32
CA LYS A 35 -24.33 19.38 6.90
C LYS A 35 -23.07 19.90 6.18
N ASN A 36 -21.97 20.20 6.89
CA ASN A 36 -20.78 20.84 6.30
C ASN A 36 -19.47 20.18 6.76
N GLY A 37 -18.58 19.87 5.85
CA GLY A 37 -17.20 19.47 6.13
C GLY A 37 -16.82 18.01 5.83
N HIS A 38 -17.77 17.10 5.61
CA HIS A 38 -17.48 15.67 5.43
C HIS A 38 -16.71 15.32 4.14
N HIS A 39 -16.81 16.16 3.10
CA HIS A 39 -16.13 15.92 1.82
C HIS A 39 -14.63 16.13 1.91
N GLU A 40 -14.18 17.10 2.67
CA GLU A 40 -12.76 17.41 2.88
C GLU A 40 -12.06 16.32 3.71
N VAL A 41 -12.75 15.83 4.76
CA VAL A 41 -12.23 14.79 5.64
C VAL A 41 -12.07 13.46 4.89
N MET A 42 -13.04 13.08 4.05
CA MET A 42 -12.96 11.86 3.26
C MET A 42 -11.88 11.95 2.16
N ARG A 43 -11.62 13.13 1.61
CA ARG A 43 -10.53 13.40 0.67
C ARG A 43 -9.16 13.23 1.30
N ALA A 44 -9.02 13.53 2.58
CA ALA A 44 -7.75 13.41 3.30
C ALA A 44 -7.35 11.94 3.59
N GLU A 45 -8.33 11.04 3.69
CA GLU A 45 -8.08 9.64 4.09
C GLU A 45 -8.18 8.61 2.95
N VAL A 46 -8.85 8.96 1.85
CA VAL A 46 -8.93 8.08 0.68
C VAL A 46 -7.93 8.56 -0.35
N PRO A 47 -6.69 8.04 -0.35
CA PRO A 47 -5.65 8.49 -1.25
C PRO A 47 -5.96 8.09 -2.69
N GLY A 48 -5.96 9.07 -3.58
CA GLY A 48 -6.10 8.89 -5.02
C GLY A 48 -7.14 9.80 -5.65
N PRO A 49 -7.12 9.96 -6.97
CA PRO A 49 -8.15 10.69 -7.69
C PRO A 49 -9.49 9.94 -7.58
N VAL A 50 -10.49 10.58 -6.98
CA VAL A 50 -11.82 10.00 -6.79
C VAL A 50 -12.62 10.13 -8.10
N PHE A 51 -12.90 9.00 -8.73
CA PHE A 51 -13.73 8.94 -9.94
C PHE A 51 -15.14 8.47 -9.60
N GLY A 52 -16.12 9.35 -9.80
CA GLY A 52 -17.55 9.04 -9.83
C GLY A 52 -18.35 9.31 -8.56
N LYS A 53 -19.52 9.93 -8.76
CA LYS A 53 -20.56 10.10 -7.76
C LYS A 53 -21.31 8.77 -7.58
N VAL A 54 -20.96 7.97 -6.57
CA VAL A 54 -21.56 6.64 -6.40
C VAL A 54 -22.66 6.59 -5.33
N VAL A 55 -22.66 7.47 -4.32
CA VAL A 55 -23.70 7.43 -3.26
C VAL A 55 -24.13 8.82 -2.80
N ALA A 56 -25.43 9.00 -2.65
CA ALA A 56 -26.07 10.28 -2.27
C ALA A 56 -25.76 10.77 -0.84
N LYS A 57 -25.21 9.91 0.04
CA LYS A 57 -24.84 10.28 1.42
C LYS A 57 -23.51 9.67 1.79
N LEU A 58 -22.49 10.49 2.04
CA LEU A 58 -21.12 10.10 2.42
C LEU A 58 -21.08 9.11 3.59
N LYS A 59 -21.94 9.30 4.59
CA LYS A 59 -22.05 8.40 5.74
C LYS A 59 -22.39 6.97 5.32
N ASN A 60 -23.39 6.79 4.45
CA ASN A 60 -23.83 5.46 4.01
C ASN A 60 -22.72 4.77 3.21
N THR A 61 -21.97 5.52 2.40
CA THR A 61 -20.81 4.98 1.67
C THR A 61 -19.72 4.51 2.62
N ALA A 62 -19.35 5.35 3.59
CA ALA A 62 -18.34 5.00 4.59
C ALA A 62 -18.76 3.75 5.38
N GLN A 63 -20.02 3.66 5.81
CA GLN A 63 -20.54 2.49 6.51
C GLN A 63 -20.45 1.21 5.67
N ILE A 64 -20.86 1.26 4.42
CA ILE A 64 -20.81 0.10 3.52
C ILE A 64 -19.36 -0.36 3.31
N LEU A 65 -18.45 0.56 3.03
CA LEU A 65 -17.03 0.22 2.86
C LEU A 65 -16.44 -0.39 4.13
N TYR A 66 -16.81 0.13 5.31
CA TYR A 66 -16.36 -0.42 6.58
C TYR A 66 -16.92 -1.82 6.83
N ILE A 67 -18.18 -2.07 6.49
CA ILE A 67 -18.80 -3.40 6.59
C ILE A 67 -18.09 -4.38 5.66
N ILE A 68 -17.79 -4.00 4.40
CA ILE A 68 -17.03 -4.84 3.47
C ILE A 68 -15.66 -5.18 4.07
N TYR A 69 -14.95 -4.18 4.57
CA TYR A 69 -13.63 -4.35 5.18
C TYR A 69 -13.65 -5.34 6.36
N LEU A 70 -14.56 -5.14 7.32
CA LEU A 70 -14.70 -6.02 8.47
C LEU A 70 -15.14 -7.44 8.08
N THR A 71 -16.02 -7.58 7.09
CA THR A 71 -16.43 -8.88 6.57
C THR A 71 -15.25 -9.61 5.95
N MET A 72 -14.46 -8.94 5.10
CA MET A 72 -13.25 -9.52 4.51
C MET A 72 -12.23 -9.90 5.58
N PHE A 73 -12.03 -9.07 6.60
CA PHE A 73 -11.17 -9.38 7.75
C PHE A 73 -11.62 -10.66 8.47
N VAL A 74 -12.91 -10.80 8.80
CA VAL A 74 -13.44 -11.98 9.47
C VAL A 74 -13.27 -13.23 8.60
N ILE A 75 -13.60 -13.15 7.32
CA ILE A 75 -13.42 -14.25 6.38
C ILE A 75 -11.94 -14.66 6.31
N PHE A 76 -11.03 -13.71 6.23
CA PHE A 76 -9.60 -13.97 6.18
C PHE A 76 -9.08 -14.65 7.46
N ALA A 77 -9.50 -14.18 8.65
CA ALA A 77 -9.16 -14.78 9.93
C ALA A 77 -9.68 -16.24 10.04
N VAL A 78 -10.92 -16.49 9.61
CA VAL A 78 -11.52 -17.83 9.62
C VAL A 78 -10.79 -18.77 8.66
N ILE A 79 -10.43 -18.32 7.45
CA ILE A 79 -9.67 -19.13 6.49
C ILE A 79 -8.29 -19.48 7.06
N LEU A 80 -7.56 -18.55 7.67
CA LEU A 80 -6.27 -18.82 8.30
C LEU A 80 -6.39 -19.85 9.42
N TRP A 81 -7.41 -19.74 10.25
CA TRP A 81 -7.70 -20.73 11.30
C TRP A 81 -7.99 -22.12 10.73
N LEU A 82 -8.82 -22.21 9.69
CA LEU A 82 -9.12 -23.47 9.01
C LEU A 82 -7.88 -24.10 8.34
N CYS A 83 -6.89 -23.28 7.95
CA CYS A 83 -5.60 -23.74 7.44
C CYS A 83 -4.64 -24.26 8.53
N GLY A 84 -5.09 -24.30 9.81
CA GLY A 84 -4.32 -24.86 10.91
C GLY A 84 -3.52 -23.82 11.72
N MET A 85 -3.69 -22.53 11.48
CA MET A 85 -3.09 -21.47 12.30
C MET A 85 -3.85 -21.37 13.64
N PRO A 86 -3.17 -21.21 14.80
CA PRO A 86 -3.83 -20.97 16.09
C PRO A 86 -4.81 -19.78 16.01
N ILE A 87 -5.93 -19.85 16.73
CA ILE A 87 -6.99 -18.83 16.65
C ILE A 87 -6.45 -17.43 16.92
N PHE A 88 -5.64 -17.27 17.99
CA PHE A 88 -5.05 -15.98 18.32
C PHE A 88 -4.17 -15.45 17.19
N ASP A 89 -3.30 -16.28 16.65
CA ASP A 89 -2.37 -15.94 15.58
C ASP A 89 -3.12 -15.61 14.28
N SER A 90 -4.21 -16.35 13.98
CA SER A 90 -5.08 -16.10 12.83
C SER A 90 -5.71 -14.71 12.89
N ILE A 91 -6.21 -14.31 14.05
CA ILE A 91 -6.80 -12.99 14.28
C ILE A 91 -5.74 -11.89 14.15
N ILE A 92 -4.57 -12.06 14.79
CA ILE A 92 -3.47 -11.09 14.73
C ILE A 92 -2.96 -10.92 13.30
N THR A 93 -2.72 -12.05 12.58
CA THR A 93 -2.24 -12.04 11.20
C THR A 93 -3.29 -11.42 10.26
N ALA A 94 -4.57 -11.75 10.45
CA ALA A 94 -5.64 -11.16 9.67
C ALA A 94 -5.78 -9.65 9.92
N MET A 95 -5.63 -9.17 11.16
CA MET A 95 -5.59 -7.73 11.47
C MET A 95 -4.41 -7.04 10.79
N GLY A 96 -3.22 -7.67 10.85
CA GLY A 96 -2.01 -7.17 10.19
C GLY A 96 -2.13 -7.12 8.68
N GLY A 97 -2.74 -8.15 8.06
CA GLY A 97 -2.99 -8.20 6.62
C GLY A 97 -4.08 -7.25 6.15
N ALA A 98 -5.20 -7.17 6.87
CA ALA A 98 -6.31 -6.28 6.54
C ALA A 98 -5.91 -4.79 6.64
N GLY A 99 -5.20 -4.41 7.69
CA GLY A 99 -4.68 -3.05 7.85
C GLY A 99 -3.41 -2.77 7.06
N THR A 100 -2.90 -3.77 6.32
CA THR A 100 -1.61 -3.72 5.59
C THR A 100 -0.45 -3.24 6.47
N GLY A 101 -0.38 -3.79 7.71
CA GLY A 101 0.62 -3.40 8.70
C GLY A 101 1.72 -4.42 8.95
N GLY A 102 1.55 -5.69 8.50
CA GLY A 102 2.57 -6.73 8.49
C GLY A 102 3.09 -7.20 9.85
N PHE A 103 2.45 -6.81 10.94
CA PHE A 103 2.86 -7.25 12.25
C PHE A 103 2.41 -8.69 12.51
N ALA A 104 3.37 -9.55 12.78
CA ALA A 104 3.16 -10.95 13.12
C ALA A 104 3.36 -11.20 14.63
N VAL A 105 2.95 -12.38 15.08
CA VAL A 105 3.13 -12.84 16.45
C VAL A 105 4.60 -13.19 16.70
N TYR A 106 5.26 -13.80 15.73
CA TYR A 106 6.66 -14.28 15.82
C TYR A 106 7.62 -13.34 15.08
N ASN A 107 8.91 -13.40 15.43
CA ASN A 107 9.94 -12.57 14.80
C ASN A 107 10.25 -12.99 13.36
N ASP A 108 10.12 -14.28 13.06
CA ASP A 108 10.25 -14.89 11.74
C ASP A 108 8.96 -14.78 10.89
N SER A 109 7.98 -14.04 11.41
CA SER A 109 6.74 -13.68 10.72
C SER A 109 5.98 -14.93 10.19
N ILE A 110 5.59 -14.96 8.91
CA ILE A 110 4.83 -16.07 8.31
C ILE A 110 5.69 -17.34 8.13
N ALA A 111 7.01 -17.19 8.05
CA ALA A 111 7.93 -18.33 7.98
C ALA A 111 7.78 -19.31 9.16
N HIS A 112 7.36 -18.81 10.33
CA HIS A 112 7.17 -19.60 11.55
C HIS A 112 6.24 -20.81 11.38
N TYR A 113 5.20 -20.67 10.54
CA TYR A 113 4.17 -21.71 10.42
C TYR A 113 4.59 -22.89 9.53
N HIS A 114 5.67 -22.79 8.77
CA HIS A 114 6.19 -23.85 7.87
C HIS A 114 5.10 -24.49 7.00
N SER A 115 4.09 -23.71 6.57
CA SER A 115 2.93 -24.18 5.82
C SER A 115 2.77 -23.41 4.51
N ASP A 116 2.84 -24.12 3.40
CA ASP A 116 2.61 -23.52 2.08
C ASP A 116 1.18 -23.00 1.93
N LEU A 117 0.21 -23.71 2.50
CA LEU A 117 -1.20 -23.32 2.45
C LEU A 117 -1.41 -21.96 3.15
N ILE A 118 -0.87 -21.81 4.37
CA ILE A 118 -0.94 -20.54 5.11
C ILE A 118 -0.26 -19.43 4.32
N THR A 119 0.91 -19.71 3.74
CA THR A 119 1.66 -18.75 2.91
C THR A 119 0.83 -18.25 1.73
N TYR A 120 0.20 -19.16 0.96
CA TYR A 120 -0.64 -18.75 -0.17
C TYR A 120 -1.90 -17.99 0.27
N VAL A 121 -2.53 -18.40 1.37
CA VAL A 121 -3.70 -17.70 1.91
C VAL A 121 -3.34 -16.28 2.34
N VAL A 122 -2.20 -16.10 3.03
CA VAL A 122 -1.71 -14.76 3.40
C VAL A 122 -1.40 -13.93 2.15
N THR A 123 -0.73 -14.52 1.15
CA THR A 123 -0.40 -13.85 -0.11
C THR A 123 -1.66 -13.33 -0.82
N VAL A 124 -2.63 -14.20 -1.04
CA VAL A 124 -3.89 -13.82 -1.72
C VAL A 124 -4.69 -12.85 -0.87
N GLY A 125 -4.77 -13.08 0.45
CA GLY A 125 -5.47 -12.20 1.38
C GLY A 125 -4.93 -10.78 1.34
N THR A 126 -3.62 -10.59 1.45
CA THR A 126 -3.00 -9.24 1.38
C THR A 126 -3.23 -8.59 0.03
N LEU A 127 -3.11 -9.32 -1.10
CA LEU A 127 -3.42 -8.78 -2.43
C LEU A 127 -4.86 -8.26 -2.53
N LEU A 128 -5.83 -8.96 -1.96
CA LEU A 128 -7.22 -8.53 -1.96
C LEU A 128 -7.42 -7.24 -1.16
N PHE A 129 -6.74 -7.06 -0.02
CA PHE A 129 -6.78 -5.80 0.73
C PHE A 129 -6.06 -4.65 0.02
N GLY A 130 -5.14 -4.95 -0.91
CA GLY A 130 -4.50 -3.98 -1.80
C GLY A 130 -5.35 -3.48 -2.95
N VAL A 131 -6.54 -4.05 -3.18
CA VAL A 131 -7.52 -3.64 -4.22
C VAL A 131 -8.40 -2.52 -3.71
N ASN A 132 -8.86 -1.66 -4.60
CA ASN A 132 -9.82 -0.58 -4.30
C ASN A 132 -11.14 -1.11 -3.75
N PHE A 133 -11.50 -0.72 -2.52
CA PHE A 133 -12.72 -1.19 -1.85
C PHE A 133 -14.02 -0.80 -2.56
N ASN A 134 -14.03 0.27 -3.36
CA ASN A 134 -15.21 0.62 -4.17
C ASN A 134 -15.53 -0.47 -5.20
N LEU A 135 -14.55 -1.25 -5.66
CA LEU A 135 -14.79 -2.34 -6.60
C LEU A 135 -15.55 -3.49 -5.94
N TYR A 136 -15.29 -3.78 -4.67
CA TYR A 136 -16.08 -4.78 -3.92
C TYR A 136 -17.53 -4.34 -3.74
N PHE A 137 -17.80 -3.05 -3.60
CA PHE A 137 -19.16 -2.52 -3.60
C PHE A 137 -19.90 -2.79 -4.92
N TYR A 138 -19.21 -2.71 -6.08
CA TYR A 138 -19.82 -3.09 -7.36
C TYR A 138 -20.16 -4.59 -7.43
N ILE A 139 -19.37 -5.47 -6.79
CA ILE A 139 -19.68 -6.90 -6.68
C ILE A 139 -20.99 -7.10 -5.89
N LEU A 140 -21.16 -6.40 -4.74
CA LEU A 140 -22.40 -6.45 -3.95
C LEU A 140 -23.61 -5.97 -4.74
N LEU A 141 -23.46 -4.99 -5.62
CA LEU A 141 -24.50 -4.52 -6.53
C LEU A 141 -24.74 -5.45 -7.73
N ARG A 142 -24.11 -6.64 -7.77
CA ARG A 142 -24.16 -7.60 -8.90
C ARG A 142 -23.63 -7.02 -10.23
N LYS A 143 -22.83 -5.97 -10.19
CA LYS A 143 -22.20 -5.35 -11.34
C LYS A 143 -20.79 -5.86 -11.57
N ILE A 144 -20.61 -7.18 -11.59
CA ILE A 144 -19.30 -7.88 -11.67
C ILE A 144 -18.50 -7.45 -12.90
N LYS A 145 -19.16 -7.09 -14.00
CA LYS A 145 -18.49 -6.62 -15.22
C LYS A 145 -17.63 -5.37 -14.96
N PHE A 146 -18.11 -4.43 -14.15
CA PHE A 146 -17.36 -3.22 -13.81
C PHE A 146 -16.11 -3.52 -12.97
N PHE A 147 -16.17 -4.54 -12.10
CA PHE A 147 -14.99 -4.98 -11.34
C PHE A 147 -13.85 -5.42 -12.28
N PHE A 148 -14.12 -6.32 -13.24
CA PHE A 148 -13.08 -6.83 -14.14
C PHE A 148 -12.69 -5.85 -15.26
N GLN A 149 -13.50 -4.84 -15.55
CA GLN A 149 -13.20 -3.83 -16.56
C GLN A 149 -12.38 -2.65 -16.02
N ASP A 150 -12.22 -2.54 -14.71
CA ASP A 150 -11.45 -1.47 -14.09
C ASP A 150 -9.98 -1.52 -14.55
N GLU A 151 -9.49 -0.39 -15.06
CA GLU A 151 -8.13 -0.29 -15.60
C GLU A 151 -7.07 -0.33 -14.50
N GLU A 152 -7.35 0.24 -13.32
CA GLU A 152 -6.43 0.20 -12.19
C GLU A 152 -6.25 -1.22 -11.67
N LEU A 153 -7.35 -1.97 -11.51
CA LEU A 153 -7.32 -3.36 -11.07
C LEU A 153 -6.48 -4.24 -12.01
N ARG A 154 -6.71 -4.09 -13.33
CA ARG A 154 -5.94 -4.85 -14.33
C ARG A 154 -4.47 -4.48 -14.31
N THR A 155 -4.14 -3.20 -14.16
CA THR A 155 -2.76 -2.72 -14.07
C THR A 155 -2.09 -3.24 -12.80
N TYR A 156 -2.79 -3.21 -11.67
CA TYR A 156 -2.30 -3.75 -10.40
C TYR A 156 -1.93 -5.23 -10.50
N PHE A 157 -2.84 -6.07 -10.99
CA PHE A 157 -2.53 -7.50 -11.16
C PHE A 157 -1.49 -7.77 -12.26
N ALA A 158 -1.42 -6.95 -13.31
CA ALA A 158 -0.36 -7.03 -14.30
C ALA A 158 1.02 -6.74 -13.70
N ILE A 159 1.14 -5.71 -12.85
CA ILE A 159 2.38 -5.40 -12.12
C ILE A 159 2.78 -6.58 -11.22
N VAL A 160 1.83 -7.13 -10.45
CA VAL A 160 2.07 -8.30 -9.60
C VAL A 160 2.56 -9.49 -10.43
N ALA A 161 1.86 -9.83 -11.52
CA ALA A 161 2.21 -10.98 -12.35
C ALA A 161 3.59 -10.82 -13.03
N ILE A 162 3.87 -9.63 -13.59
CA ILE A 162 5.15 -9.35 -14.24
C ILE A 162 6.29 -9.38 -13.23
N SER A 163 6.15 -8.72 -12.08
CA SER A 163 7.18 -8.69 -11.04
C SER A 163 7.44 -10.07 -10.45
N THR A 164 6.38 -10.85 -10.18
CA THR A 164 6.50 -12.25 -9.73
C THR A 164 7.23 -13.08 -10.77
N GLY A 165 6.88 -12.98 -12.05
CA GLY A 165 7.52 -13.73 -13.12
C GLY A 165 9.02 -13.40 -13.27
N LEU A 166 9.37 -12.11 -13.23
CA LEU A 166 10.76 -11.68 -13.34
C LEU A 166 11.61 -12.14 -12.14
N ILE A 167 11.08 -12.01 -10.91
CA ILE A 167 11.76 -12.46 -9.69
C ILE A 167 11.86 -13.99 -9.70
N PHE A 168 10.77 -14.70 -10.03
CA PHE A 168 10.73 -16.15 -10.12
C PHE A 168 11.86 -16.70 -11.02
N LEU A 169 12.01 -16.15 -12.23
CA LEU A 169 13.08 -16.56 -13.15
C LEU A 169 14.47 -16.28 -12.59
N ASN A 170 14.64 -15.17 -11.87
CA ASN A 170 15.93 -14.75 -11.35
C ASN A 170 16.39 -15.54 -10.12
N ILE A 171 15.44 -15.97 -9.23
CA ILE A 171 15.76 -16.73 -8.01
C ILE A 171 15.71 -18.25 -8.20
N PHE A 172 15.28 -18.73 -9.37
CA PHE A 172 15.18 -20.17 -9.65
C PHE A 172 16.49 -20.91 -9.42
N GLY A 173 17.63 -20.30 -9.75
CA GLY A 173 18.97 -20.88 -9.50
C GLY A 173 19.33 -21.00 -8.01
N ILE A 174 18.62 -20.32 -7.10
CA ILE A 174 18.88 -20.36 -5.65
C ILE A 174 18.12 -21.52 -5.01
N TYR A 175 16.83 -21.66 -5.35
CA TYR A 175 15.95 -22.63 -4.70
C TYR A 175 15.89 -23.98 -5.43
N HIS A 176 16.28 -24.03 -6.72
CA HIS A 176 16.25 -25.22 -7.58
C HIS A 176 14.91 -25.96 -7.60
N SER A 177 13.83 -25.26 -7.21
CA SER A 177 12.46 -25.77 -7.14
C SER A 177 11.52 -24.74 -7.76
N LEU A 178 10.69 -25.18 -8.73
CA LEU A 178 9.65 -24.32 -9.34
C LEU A 178 8.62 -23.84 -8.29
N ALA A 179 8.19 -24.75 -7.43
CA ALA A 179 7.19 -24.47 -6.41
C ALA A 179 7.69 -23.44 -5.39
N ASP A 180 8.92 -23.63 -4.88
CA ASP A 180 9.48 -22.72 -3.87
C ASP A 180 9.84 -21.35 -4.48
N SER A 181 10.45 -21.32 -5.66
CA SER A 181 10.77 -20.07 -6.36
C SER A 181 9.51 -19.27 -6.65
N PHE A 182 8.41 -19.92 -7.07
CA PHE A 182 7.13 -19.25 -7.29
C PHE A 182 6.52 -18.76 -5.96
N LYS A 183 6.49 -19.61 -4.94
CA LYS A 183 5.95 -19.30 -3.61
C LYS A 183 6.62 -18.07 -3.01
N TYR A 184 7.95 -18.05 -2.95
CA TYR A 184 8.70 -16.94 -2.38
C TYR A 184 8.58 -15.66 -3.21
N SER A 185 8.69 -15.74 -4.54
CA SER A 185 8.53 -14.55 -5.40
C SER A 185 7.14 -13.96 -5.31
N PHE A 186 6.08 -14.78 -5.34
CA PHE A 186 4.69 -14.34 -5.27
C PHE A 186 4.36 -13.73 -3.90
N PHE A 187 4.85 -14.34 -2.81
CA PHE A 187 4.67 -13.81 -1.47
C PHE A 187 5.34 -12.45 -1.30
N GLU A 188 6.64 -12.32 -1.62
CA GLU A 188 7.38 -11.07 -1.41
C GLU A 188 6.86 -9.94 -2.30
N VAL A 189 6.52 -10.22 -3.57
CA VAL A 189 5.85 -9.24 -4.43
C VAL A 189 4.53 -8.76 -3.82
N SER A 190 3.70 -9.71 -3.33
CA SER A 190 2.42 -9.39 -2.72
C SER A 190 2.57 -8.50 -1.49
N THR A 191 3.44 -8.90 -0.55
CA THR A 191 3.60 -8.20 0.72
C THR A 191 4.22 -6.81 0.55
N ILE A 192 5.09 -6.63 -0.46
CA ILE A 192 5.74 -5.34 -0.76
C ILE A 192 4.79 -4.40 -1.50
N ILE A 193 4.10 -4.84 -2.58
CA ILE A 193 3.22 -3.95 -3.35
C ILE A 193 2.00 -3.50 -2.55
N THR A 194 1.50 -4.37 -1.65
CA THR A 194 0.39 -4.02 -0.76
C THR A 194 0.84 -3.20 0.44
N THR A 195 2.14 -2.93 0.56
CA THR A 195 2.75 -2.25 1.71
C THR A 195 2.44 -2.93 3.05
N THR A 196 2.24 -4.26 3.03
CA THR A 196 1.95 -5.05 4.23
C THR A 196 3.24 -5.35 5.01
N GLY A 197 4.29 -5.85 4.35
CA GLY A 197 5.59 -6.07 4.97
C GLY A 197 5.70 -7.34 5.82
N PHE A 198 4.88 -8.38 5.59
CA PHE A 198 5.14 -9.70 6.16
C PHE A 198 6.42 -10.32 5.60
N GLY A 199 7.18 -11.04 6.43
CA GLY A 199 8.37 -11.76 6.03
C GLY A 199 8.13 -13.26 5.86
N LEU A 200 8.76 -13.86 4.85
CA LEU A 200 8.75 -15.30 4.61
C LEU A 200 10.16 -15.84 4.41
N THR A 201 11.04 -15.09 3.79
CA THR A 201 12.39 -15.50 3.45
C THR A 201 13.38 -14.36 3.62
N ASP A 202 14.67 -14.73 3.63
CA ASP A 202 15.76 -13.76 3.69
C ASP A 202 16.06 -13.21 2.29
N ILE A 203 15.49 -12.04 2.00
CA ILE A 203 15.61 -11.33 0.72
C ILE A 203 17.07 -10.90 0.45
N THR A 204 17.92 -10.78 1.47
CA THR A 204 19.31 -10.33 1.29
C THR A 204 20.15 -11.31 0.48
N LYS A 205 19.75 -12.59 0.46
CA LYS A 205 20.36 -13.64 -0.35
C LYS A 205 19.96 -13.63 -1.82
N TRP A 206 18.96 -12.82 -2.17
CA TRP A 206 18.48 -12.74 -3.53
C TRP A 206 19.40 -11.89 -4.41
N PRO A 207 19.47 -12.17 -5.73
CA PRO A 207 20.24 -11.35 -6.64
C PRO A 207 19.76 -9.89 -6.62
N LEU A 208 20.69 -8.96 -6.88
CA LEU A 208 20.43 -7.53 -6.87
C LEU A 208 19.25 -7.13 -7.78
N PHE A 209 19.06 -7.83 -8.89
CA PHE A 209 17.94 -7.58 -9.81
C PHE A 209 16.58 -7.79 -9.13
N SER A 210 16.42 -8.90 -8.38
CA SER A 210 15.19 -9.18 -7.63
C SER A 210 14.96 -8.15 -6.51
N GLN A 211 16.01 -7.78 -5.76
CA GLN A 211 15.93 -6.74 -4.74
C GLN A 211 15.56 -5.37 -5.37
N TYR A 212 16.07 -5.05 -6.56
CA TYR A 212 15.73 -3.82 -7.27
C TYR A 212 14.27 -3.78 -7.72
N ILE A 213 13.71 -4.90 -8.21
CA ILE A 213 12.27 -4.99 -8.54
C ILE A 213 11.44 -4.75 -7.28
N LEU A 214 11.79 -5.38 -6.14
CA LEU A 214 11.09 -5.14 -4.88
C LEU A 214 11.17 -3.67 -4.46
N LEU A 215 12.34 -3.04 -4.61
CA LEU A 215 12.50 -1.60 -4.34
C LEU A 215 11.58 -0.74 -5.22
N LEU A 216 11.44 -1.05 -6.51
CA LEU A 216 10.50 -0.35 -7.40
C LEU A 216 9.05 -0.52 -6.93
N LEU A 217 8.67 -1.73 -6.50
CA LEU A 217 7.34 -1.99 -5.95
C LEU A 217 7.07 -1.21 -4.66
N MET A 218 8.10 -0.99 -3.81
CA MET A 218 7.99 -0.14 -2.62
C MET A 218 7.54 1.28 -2.95
N PHE A 219 7.94 1.82 -4.11
CA PHE A 219 7.51 3.15 -4.55
C PHE A 219 6.09 3.15 -5.12
N ILE A 220 5.69 2.10 -5.85
CA ILE A 220 4.38 2.06 -6.52
C ILE A 220 3.25 1.93 -5.50
N GLY A 221 3.31 0.92 -4.64
CA GLY A 221 2.25 0.63 -3.66
C GLY A 221 1.01 -0.02 -4.28
N GLY A 222 -0.10 -0.04 -3.51
CA GLY A 222 -1.37 -0.66 -3.94
C GLY A 222 -2.31 0.27 -4.71
N SER A 223 -3.56 -0.17 -4.89
CA SER A 223 -4.60 0.62 -5.57
C SER A 223 -5.08 1.80 -4.72
N ALA A 224 -5.56 2.85 -5.36
CA ALA A 224 -6.26 3.93 -4.68
C ALA A 224 -7.54 3.42 -4.00
N GLY A 225 -7.87 3.97 -2.83
CA GLY A 225 -9.03 3.50 -2.06
C GLY A 225 -8.90 2.07 -1.52
N SER A 226 -7.66 1.58 -1.35
CA SER A 226 -7.30 0.37 -0.60
C SER A 226 -6.64 0.75 0.73
N THR A 227 -6.39 -0.24 1.58
CA THR A 227 -5.64 -0.05 2.83
C THR A 227 -4.13 0.14 2.61
N ALA A 228 -3.62 -0.23 1.43
CA ALA A 228 -2.21 -0.13 1.09
C ALA A 228 -1.70 1.32 1.05
N GLY A 229 -0.43 1.53 1.37
CA GLY A 229 0.29 2.79 1.24
C GLY A 229 0.88 3.01 -0.17
N GLY A 230 1.92 3.82 -0.26
CA GLY A 230 2.69 4.08 -1.48
C GLY A 230 2.10 5.17 -2.38
N PHE A 231 2.75 5.38 -3.53
CA PHE A 231 2.38 6.38 -4.53
C PHE A 231 1.03 6.13 -5.19
N LYS A 232 0.57 4.88 -5.22
CA LYS A 232 -0.65 4.32 -5.80
C LYS A 232 -0.57 4.01 -7.29
N VAL A 233 -1.06 2.83 -7.64
CA VAL A 233 -1.08 2.32 -9.03
C VAL A 233 -1.75 3.28 -9.98
N ILE A 234 -2.89 3.89 -9.59
CA ILE A 234 -3.62 4.84 -10.44
C ILE A 234 -2.77 6.06 -10.83
N ARG A 235 -1.97 6.61 -9.88
CA ARG A 235 -1.09 7.75 -10.18
C ARG A 235 0.02 7.35 -11.14
N ALA A 236 0.64 6.18 -10.92
CA ALA A 236 1.66 5.65 -11.84
C ALA A 236 1.09 5.43 -13.25
N MET A 237 -0.13 4.88 -13.35
CA MET A 237 -0.82 4.68 -14.62
C MET A 237 -1.14 6.01 -15.33
N ILE A 238 -1.59 7.04 -14.58
CA ILE A 238 -1.86 8.38 -15.13
C ILE A 238 -0.57 8.96 -15.71
N ILE A 239 0.54 8.89 -14.99
CA ILE A 239 1.84 9.42 -15.45
C ILE A 239 2.31 8.69 -16.72
N ALA A 240 2.19 7.36 -16.75
CA ALA A 240 2.54 6.58 -17.95
C ALA A 240 1.66 6.98 -19.16
N LYS A 241 0.37 7.21 -18.96
CA LYS A 241 -0.55 7.69 -20.01
C LYS A 241 -0.21 9.12 -20.46
N ILE A 242 0.13 10.03 -19.52
CA ILE A 242 0.59 11.39 -19.85
C ILE A 242 1.85 11.33 -20.70
N ALA A 243 2.87 10.57 -20.28
CA ALA A 243 4.11 10.41 -21.03
C ALA A 243 3.86 9.87 -22.44
N ARG A 244 3.03 8.81 -22.56
CA ARG A 244 2.63 8.27 -23.86
C ARG A 244 1.93 9.31 -24.74
N ASN A 245 0.97 10.06 -24.19
CA ASN A 245 0.24 11.07 -24.94
C ASN A 245 1.16 12.20 -25.39
N GLN A 246 2.14 12.62 -24.57
CA GLN A 246 3.12 13.62 -24.93
C GLN A 246 4.03 13.16 -26.09
N THR A 247 4.46 11.90 -26.06
CA THR A 247 5.22 11.30 -27.16
C THR A 247 4.40 11.26 -28.46
N LEU A 248 3.11 10.87 -28.36
CA LEU A 248 2.21 10.85 -29.51
C LEU A 248 1.91 12.27 -30.04
N ALA A 249 1.79 13.27 -29.18
CA ALA A 249 1.61 14.67 -29.58
C ALA A 249 2.78 15.21 -30.38
N SER A 250 4.02 14.77 -30.06
CA SER A 250 5.22 15.13 -30.85
C SER A 250 5.21 14.50 -32.25
N LEU A 251 4.60 13.31 -32.41
CA LEU A 251 4.44 12.66 -33.70
C LEU A 251 3.26 13.18 -34.51
N TYR A 252 2.18 13.57 -33.83
CA TYR A 252 0.92 14.01 -34.46
C TYR A 252 0.44 15.34 -33.86
N PRO A 253 1.09 16.48 -34.17
CA PRO A 253 0.85 17.77 -33.49
C PRO A 253 -0.59 18.31 -33.67
N ASN A 254 -1.28 17.93 -34.73
CA ASN A 254 -2.66 18.37 -35.01
C ASN A 254 -3.74 17.47 -34.37
N ARG A 255 -3.34 16.40 -33.64
CA ARG A 255 -4.30 15.48 -33.03
C ARG A 255 -4.63 15.92 -31.60
N ILE A 256 -5.92 16.06 -31.30
CA ILE A 256 -6.38 16.27 -29.92
C ILE A 256 -6.28 14.93 -29.18
N LEU A 257 -5.36 14.86 -28.21
CA LEU A 257 -5.13 13.69 -27.38
C LEU A 257 -5.78 13.93 -26.01
N SER A 258 -6.92 13.26 -25.75
CA SER A 258 -7.55 13.22 -24.42
C SER A 258 -7.07 11.98 -23.65
N LEU A 259 -6.83 12.13 -22.36
CA LEU A 259 -6.50 11.03 -21.47
C LEU A 259 -7.78 10.43 -20.90
N HIS A 260 -7.94 9.12 -21.04
CA HIS A 260 -9.11 8.39 -20.56
C HIS A 260 -8.71 7.39 -19.48
N ILE A 261 -9.55 7.27 -18.45
CA ILE A 261 -9.50 6.23 -17.41
C ILE A 261 -10.90 5.67 -17.23
N ASN A 262 -11.05 4.36 -17.30
CA ASN A 262 -12.33 3.66 -17.24
C ASN A 262 -13.38 4.25 -18.19
N GLY A 263 -12.95 4.63 -19.39
CA GLY A 263 -13.82 5.24 -20.42
C GLY A 263 -14.18 6.72 -20.22
N SER A 264 -13.77 7.32 -19.09
CA SER A 264 -14.03 8.74 -18.80
C SER A 264 -12.81 9.59 -19.11
N VAL A 265 -13.03 10.80 -19.66
CA VAL A 265 -11.96 11.77 -19.92
C VAL A 265 -11.45 12.32 -18.59
N LEU A 266 -10.13 12.26 -18.39
CA LEU A 266 -9.49 12.86 -17.23
C LEU A 266 -9.23 14.34 -17.48
N ASP A 267 -9.74 15.20 -16.61
CA ASP A 267 -9.56 16.65 -16.67
C ASP A 267 -8.07 17.03 -16.49
N LYS A 268 -7.68 18.18 -17.06
CA LYS A 268 -6.30 18.67 -17.00
C LYS A 268 -5.86 19.03 -15.58
N GLU A 269 -6.79 19.47 -14.74
CA GLU A 269 -6.51 19.83 -13.35
C GLU A 269 -6.05 18.60 -12.56
N THR A 270 -6.77 17.49 -12.67
CA THR A 270 -6.37 16.20 -12.06
C THR A 270 -5.02 15.70 -12.60
N GLN A 271 -4.77 15.82 -13.93
CA GLN A 271 -3.47 15.45 -14.51
C GLN A 271 -2.33 16.28 -13.90
N HIS A 272 -2.49 17.61 -13.79
CA HIS A 272 -1.50 18.49 -13.18
C HIS A 272 -1.33 18.22 -11.67
N SER A 273 -2.41 17.90 -10.97
CA SER A 273 -2.36 17.53 -9.54
C SER A 273 -1.49 16.29 -9.32
N VAL A 274 -1.63 15.26 -10.16
CA VAL A 274 -0.81 14.03 -10.08
C VAL A 274 0.67 14.33 -10.36
N LEU A 275 0.98 15.18 -11.35
CA LEU A 275 2.37 15.57 -11.63
C LEU A 275 2.98 16.39 -10.50
N LYS A 276 2.22 17.33 -9.91
CA LYS A 276 2.66 18.09 -8.73
C LYS A 276 2.92 17.16 -7.54
N TYR A 277 2.03 16.19 -7.32
CA TYR A 277 2.22 15.18 -6.27
C TYR A 277 3.49 14.38 -6.48
N LEU A 278 3.76 13.92 -7.71
CA LEU A 278 4.99 13.20 -8.06
C LEU A 278 6.24 14.05 -7.72
N ALA A 279 6.23 15.34 -8.11
CA ALA A 279 7.37 16.22 -7.85
C ALA A 279 7.66 16.34 -6.34
N VAL A 280 6.63 16.58 -5.52
CA VAL A 280 6.78 16.67 -4.06
C VAL A 280 7.19 15.32 -3.46
N TYR A 281 6.59 14.21 -3.93
CA TYR A 281 6.94 12.86 -3.50
C TYR A 281 8.43 12.55 -3.73
N VAL A 282 8.94 12.83 -4.94
CA VAL A 282 10.35 12.61 -5.27
C VAL A 282 11.25 13.50 -4.42
N LEU A 283 10.92 14.78 -4.21
CA LEU A 283 11.69 15.68 -3.35
C LEU A 283 11.79 15.16 -1.91
N ILE A 284 10.69 14.66 -1.35
CA ILE A 284 10.70 14.09 0.02
C ILE A 284 11.57 12.83 0.07
N ILE A 285 11.43 11.91 -0.88
CA ILE A 285 12.27 10.70 -0.92
C ILE A 285 13.75 11.06 -1.03
N LEU A 286 14.12 11.97 -1.93
CA LEU A 286 15.50 12.43 -2.08
C LEU A 286 16.03 13.05 -0.79
N SER A 287 15.22 13.89 -0.12
CA SER A 287 15.58 14.49 1.17
C SER A 287 15.80 13.43 2.24
N LEU A 288 14.91 12.42 2.34
CA LEU A 288 15.05 11.32 3.28
C LEU A 288 16.32 10.50 3.00
N VAL A 289 16.56 10.13 1.74
CA VAL A 289 17.79 9.39 1.35
C VAL A 289 19.03 10.20 1.73
N THR A 290 19.04 11.52 1.47
CA THR A 290 20.17 12.39 1.81
C THR A 290 20.41 12.43 3.32
N ILE A 291 19.36 12.56 4.13
CA ILE A 291 19.50 12.61 5.58
C ILE A 291 19.94 11.25 6.14
N LEU A 292 19.31 10.17 5.71
CA LEU A 292 19.64 8.81 6.18
C LEU A 292 21.04 8.37 5.74
N SER A 293 21.60 8.93 4.66
CA SER A 293 22.96 8.63 4.21
C SER A 293 24.03 9.10 5.21
N LEU A 294 23.72 10.03 6.13
CA LEU A 294 24.61 10.48 7.19
C LEU A 294 24.97 9.35 8.16
N ASP A 295 24.16 8.29 8.24
CA ASP A 295 24.42 7.12 9.08
C ASP A 295 25.41 6.12 8.44
N ASN A 296 26.02 6.46 7.29
CA ASN A 296 27.02 5.67 6.57
C ASN A 296 26.60 4.20 6.26
N GLN A 297 25.31 3.97 6.04
CA GLN A 297 24.78 2.69 5.61
C GLN A 297 24.89 2.52 4.09
N ASN A 298 24.78 1.27 3.62
CA ASN A 298 24.85 0.96 2.19
C ASN A 298 23.71 1.65 1.44
N PHE A 299 23.96 2.08 0.20
CA PHE A 299 22.97 2.82 -0.62
C PHE A 299 21.62 2.08 -0.75
N LEU A 300 21.63 0.76 -0.93
CA LEU A 300 20.40 -0.03 -0.99
C LEU A 300 19.63 0.00 0.33
N ILE A 301 20.33 -0.08 1.47
CA ILE A 301 19.74 -0.01 2.81
C ILE A 301 19.10 1.36 3.02
N VAL A 302 19.83 2.44 2.74
CA VAL A 302 19.34 3.81 2.91
C VAL A 302 18.11 4.08 2.02
N THR A 303 18.17 3.69 0.74
CA THR A 303 17.10 3.92 -0.21
C THR A 303 15.85 3.10 0.15
N SER A 304 16.04 1.82 0.53
CA SER A 304 14.93 0.99 0.97
C SER A 304 14.35 1.46 2.31
N ALA A 305 15.18 1.97 3.24
CA ALA A 305 14.70 2.57 4.48
C ALA A 305 13.83 3.80 4.23
N ALA A 306 14.27 4.71 3.34
CA ALA A 306 13.47 5.86 2.93
C ALA A 306 12.15 5.45 2.28
N ALA A 307 12.19 4.51 1.32
CA ALA A 307 11.00 4.00 0.64
C ALA A 307 10.06 3.27 1.62
N SER A 308 10.60 2.39 2.46
CA SER A 308 9.83 1.59 3.42
C SER A 308 9.15 2.45 4.48
N THR A 309 9.84 3.44 5.04
CA THR A 309 9.27 4.31 6.07
C THR A 309 8.25 5.28 5.47
N PHE A 310 8.56 5.94 4.35
CA PHE A 310 7.63 6.88 3.75
C PHE A 310 6.36 6.20 3.18
N ASN A 311 6.47 4.99 2.65
CA ASN A 311 5.33 4.24 2.13
C ASN A 311 4.70 3.27 3.15
N ASN A 312 5.20 3.25 4.39
CA ASN A 312 4.70 2.42 5.50
C ASN A 312 4.69 0.91 5.18
N ILE A 313 5.81 0.36 4.69
CA ILE A 313 5.91 -1.04 4.26
C ILE A 313 6.48 -1.93 5.38
N GLY A 314 7.62 -1.52 5.97
CA GLY A 314 8.27 -2.20 7.10
C GLY A 314 9.64 -2.85 6.79
N PRO A 315 9.82 -3.74 5.82
CA PRO A 315 11.09 -4.41 5.59
C PRO A 315 12.17 -3.48 5.03
N LEU A 316 13.44 -3.83 5.30
CA LEU A 316 14.64 -3.27 4.68
C LEU A 316 15.15 -4.24 3.61
N LEU A 317 15.77 -3.70 2.55
CA LEU A 317 16.51 -4.46 1.57
C LEU A 317 18.01 -4.33 1.82
N GLY A 318 18.77 -5.38 1.51
CA GLY A 318 20.24 -5.38 1.63
C GLY A 318 20.78 -5.61 3.04
N THR A 319 19.92 -5.83 4.04
CA THR A 319 20.31 -6.20 5.40
C THR A 319 19.25 -7.06 6.07
N THR A 320 19.69 -7.95 6.97
CA THR A 320 18.81 -8.69 7.91
C THR A 320 18.57 -7.92 9.20
N ASP A 321 19.31 -6.83 9.42
CA ASP A 321 19.17 -6.00 10.60
C ASP A 321 17.85 -5.22 10.59
N SER A 322 17.42 -4.84 11.79
CA SER A 322 16.27 -3.97 11.96
C SER A 322 16.67 -2.48 11.77
N PHE A 323 15.68 -1.57 11.77
CA PHE A 323 15.93 -0.12 11.81
C PHE A 323 16.80 0.34 13.01
N ALA A 324 17.21 -0.57 13.90
CA ALA A 324 18.10 -0.28 15.01
C ALA A 324 19.48 0.24 14.57
N ILE A 325 19.90 -0.10 13.34
CA ILE A 325 21.19 0.35 12.76
C ILE A 325 21.28 1.86 12.52
N PHE A 326 20.14 2.54 12.45
CA PHE A 326 20.08 3.98 12.23
C PHE A 326 20.22 4.76 13.54
N SER A 327 20.73 6.00 13.45
CA SER A 327 20.85 6.92 14.57
C SER A 327 19.49 7.31 15.17
N PRO A 328 19.44 7.77 16.43
CA PRO A 328 18.19 8.27 17.03
C PRO A 328 17.54 9.41 16.26
N LEU A 329 18.33 10.32 15.67
CA LEU A 329 17.85 11.41 14.84
C LEU A 329 17.19 10.89 13.56
N SER A 330 17.83 9.96 12.86
CA SER A 330 17.29 9.31 11.67
C SER A 330 15.99 8.57 11.98
N LYS A 331 15.89 7.88 13.11
CA LYS A 331 14.67 7.22 13.58
C LYS A 331 13.53 8.21 13.82
N LEU A 332 13.82 9.36 14.40
CA LEU A 332 12.82 10.43 14.60
C LEU A 332 12.29 10.94 13.26
N ILE A 333 13.19 11.22 12.31
CA ILE A 333 12.83 11.69 10.96
C ILE A 333 12.03 10.64 10.19
N MET A 334 12.42 9.36 10.28
CA MET A 334 11.67 8.25 9.72
C MET A 334 10.25 8.17 10.32
N GLY A 335 10.10 8.41 11.63
CA GLY A 335 8.79 8.48 12.27
C GLY A 335 7.89 9.57 11.69
N PHE A 336 8.44 10.78 11.46
CA PHE A 336 7.71 11.85 10.76
C PHE A 336 7.39 11.48 9.32
N ALA A 337 8.32 10.82 8.61
CA ALA A 337 8.10 10.36 7.24
C ALA A 337 6.95 9.35 7.17
N MET A 338 6.83 8.43 8.14
CA MET A 338 5.71 7.46 8.21
C MET A 338 4.35 8.19 8.35
N ILE A 339 4.27 9.23 9.18
CA ILE A 339 3.07 10.04 9.34
C ILE A 339 2.74 10.76 8.02
N ALA A 340 3.74 11.38 7.39
CA ALA A 340 3.59 12.10 6.13
C ALA A 340 3.09 11.20 4.99
N GLY A 341 3.64 10.00 4.90
CA GLY A 341 3.24 9.02 3.89
C GLY A 341 1.84 8.46 4.08
N ARG A 342 1.36 8.36 5.35
CA ARG A 342 0.02 7.83 5.65
C ARG A 342 -1.08 8.87 5.48
N LEU A 343 -0.87 10.10 5.94
CA LEU A 343 -1.88 11.17 5.92
C LEU A 343 -1.97 11.94 4.60
N GLU A 344 -1.28 11.49 3.56
CA GLU A 344 -0.97 12.26 2.36
C GLU A 344 -0.13 13.53 2.62
N ILE A 345 0.70 13.87 1.65
CA ILE A 345 1.73 14.91 1.77
C ILE A 345 1.12 16.28 2.02
N TYR A 346 0.07 16.64 1.26
CA TYR A 346 -0.49 18.00 1.27
C TYR A 346 -1.15 18.40 2.59
N PRO A 347 -2.00 17.59 3.23
CA PRO A 347 -2.55 17.92 4.55
C PRO A 347 -1.47 18.19 5.60
N LEU A 348 -0.40 17.39 5.58
CA LEU A 348 0.71 17.58 6.52
C LEU A 348 1.48 18.90 6.23
N LEU A 349 1.78 19.19 4.96
CA LEU A 349 2.48 20.43 4.59
C LEU A 349 1.67 21.68 4.97
N LEU A 350 0.34 21.63 4.89
CA LEU A 350 -0.52 22.73 5.31
C LEU A 350 -0.39 23.04 6.81
N LEU A 351 -0.14 22.03 7.66
CA LEU A 351 0.09 22.25 9.10
C LEU A 351 1.31 23.10 9.39
N PHE A 352 2.34 23.06 8.55
CA PHE A 352 3.57 23.83 8.70
C PHE A 352 3.50 25.24 8.08
N LEU A 353 2.43 25.58 7.34
CA LEU A 353 2.27 26.91 6.77
C LEU A 353 1.71 27.88 7.82
N PRO A 354 2.42 29.00 8.14
CA PRO A 354 1.94 29.98 9.13
C PRO A 354 0.55 30.56 8.82
N LYS A 355 0.23 30.69 7.52
CA LYS A 355 -1.09 31.18 7.05
C LYS A 355 -2.26 30.29 7.46
N THR A 356 -2.02 28.99 7.70
CA THR A 356 -3.08 28.06 8.14
C THR A 356 -3.58 28.39 9.56
N TRP A 357 -2.73 29.02 10.36
CA TRP A 357 -2.99 29.37 11.76
C TRP A 357 -3.32 30.86 11.96
N SER A 358 -3.10 31.70 10.95
CA SER A 358 -3.52 33.10 10.98
C SER A 358 -5.01 33.16 10.60
N LYS A 359 -5.86 33.62 11.54
CA LYS A 359 -7.23 34.05 11.20
C LYS A 359 -7.08 35.26 10.28
N THR A 360 -7.37 35.10 8.99
CA THR A 360 -7.71 36.19 8.09
C THR A 360 -9.08 36.71 8.43
#